data_4c40d7543ceb59a32678f18b18a6d36a
#
_entry.id   4c40d7543ceb59a32678f18b18a6d36a
#
_cell.length_a   1.000
_cell.length_b   1.000
_cell.length_c   1.000
_cell.angle_alpha   90.00
_cell.angle_beta   90.00
_cell.angle_gamma   90.00
#
_symmetry.space_group_name_H-M   'P 1'
#
loop_
_entity.id
_entity.type
_entity.pdbx_description
1 polymer ?
#
loop_
_entity_poly.entity_id
_entity_poly.type
_entity_poly.pdbx_seq_one_letter_code
_entity_poly.pdbx_strand_id
1 'polypeptide(L)'
;MTTDQHQEILRTEGLSKFFPGVKALDNVDFSLRRGEIMALLGENGAGKSTLIKALTGVYHADRGTIWLEGQAISPKNTAHAQQLGIGTVYQEVNLLPNMSVADNLFIGREPKRFGFLRRKEMEKRATELMTSYGFSLDVREPLNRFSVAMQQIVAICRAIDLSAKVLILDEPTASLDTQEVELLFGLMRQLRDRGVSLIFVTHFLDQVYQVSDRITVLRNGSFVGLSLIHI
;
A
#
# COMPACT_ATOMS: atom_id res chain seq x y z
N MET A 1 -9.08 -29.28 -0.59
CA MET A 1 -8.58 -28.12 -1.32
C MET A 1 -8.30 -26.99 -0.32
N THR A 2 -7.20 -27.06 0.43
CA THR A 2 -6.88 -26.14 1.56
C THR A 2 -5.37 -25.89 1.67
N THR A 3 -4.69 -25.62 0.53
CA THR A 3 -3.23 -25.46 0.50
C THR A 3 -2.78 -24.07 0.07
N ASP A 4 -3.68 -23.12 -0.24
CA ASP A 4 -3.26 -21.84 -0.85
C ASP A 4 -3.26 -20.62 0.12
N GLN A 5 -3.88 -20.72 1.30
CA GLN A 5 -3.99 -19.59 2.24
C GLN A 5 -2.71 -19.24 3.01
N HIS A 6 -1.63 -20.01 2.87
CA HIS A 6 -0.40 -19.79 3.63
C HIS A 6 0.81 -19.46 2.75
N GLN A 7 0.62 -19.25 1.44
CA GLN A 7 1.72 -18.93 0.55
C GLN A 7 2.17 -17.48 0.72
N GLU A 8 3.46 -17.29 1.02
CA GLU A 8 4.06 -15.96 1.10
C GLU A 8 4.08 -15.31 -0.29
N ILE A 9 3.49 -14.11 -0.40
CA ILE A 9 3.54 -13.31 -1.63
C ILE A 9 4.77 -12.44 -1.68
N LEU A 10 5.18 -11.89 -0.51
CA LEU A 10 6.35 -11.04 -0.35
C LEU A 10 7.13 -11.51 0.87
N ARG A 11 8.46 -11.64 0.74
CA ARG A 11 9.33 -11.87 1.88
C ARG A 11 10.67 -11.18 1.70
N THR A 12 11.35 -10.90 2.80
CA THR A 12 12.74 -10.46 2.82
C THR A 12 13.58 -11.45 3.62
N GLU A 13 14.80 -11.68 3.18
CA GLU A 13 15.79 -12.53 3.86
C GLU A 13 17.03 -11.71 4.14
N GLY A 14 17.35 -11.50 5.42
CA GLY A 14 18.55 -10.82 5.86
C GLY A 14 18.66 -9.37 5.38
N LEU A 15 17.52 -8.68 5.16
CA LEU A 15 17.52 -7.36 4.54
C LEU A 15 18.20 -6.34 5.46
N SER A 16 19.24 -5.68 4.93
CA SER A 16 20.02 -4.70 5.69
C SER A 16 20.19 -3.42 4.91
N LYS A 17 20.10 -2.28 5.62
CA LYS A 17 20.35 -0.95 5.06
C LYS A 17 21.12 -0.11 6.05
N PHE A 18 22.25 0.40 5.60
CA PHE A 18 23.15 1.22 6.40
C PHE A 18 23.19 2.65 5.86
N PHE A 19 23.21 3.61 6.77
CA PHE A 19 23.51 5.01 6.48
C PHE A 19 24.71 5.41 7.33
N PRO A 20 25.41 6.52 7.02
CA PRO A 20 26.55 6.97 7.82
C PRO A 20 26.18 7.05 9.33
N GLY A 21 26.83 6.19 10.13
CA GLY A 21 26.60 6.13 11.58
C GLY A 21 25.33 5.42 12.06
N VAL A 22 24.46 4.92 11.15
CA VAL A 22 23.19 4.30 11.52
C VAL A 22 22.93 3.00 10.74
N LYS A 23 22.63 1.92 11.47
CA LYS A 23 22.04 0.70 10.90
C LYS A 23 20.53 0.86 10.90
N ALA A 24 19.95 1.31 9.79
CA ALA A 24 18.51 1.55 9.68
C ALA A 24 17.70 0.25 9.51
N LEU A 25 18.30 -0.79 8.89
CA LEU A 25 17.85 -2.18 8.89
C LEU A 25 19.08 -3.07 9.12
N ASP A 26 18.96 -4.06 9.99
CA ASP A 26 20.01 -5.02 10.31
C ASP A 26 19.44 -6.43 10.35
N ASN A 27 19.66 -7.17 9.26
CA ASN A 27 19.25 -8.57 9.08
C ASN A 27 17.74 -8.79 9.30
N VAL A 28 16.91 -8.01 8.60
CA VAL A 28 15.44 -8.07 8.74
C VAL A 28 14.85 -9.15 7.85
N ASP A 29 14.21 -10.12 8.49
CA ASP A 29 13.34 -11.09 7.85
C ASP A 29 11.89 -10.62 8.03
N PHE A 30 11.19 -10.46 6.92
CA PHE A 30 9.79 -10.03 6.88
C PHE A 30 9.02 -10.95 5.94
N SER A 31 7.77 -11.26 6.27
CA SER A 31 6.91 -12.04 5.38
C SER A 31 5.49 -11.51 5.35
N LEU A 32 4.90 -11.49 4.16
CA LEU A 32 3.50 -11.16 3.89
C LEU A 32 2.86 -12.33 3.16
N ARG A 33 1.73 -12.81 3.65
CA ARG A 33 0.98 -13.88 2.99
C ARG A 33 0.06 -13.30 1.91
N ARG A 34 -0.35 -14.15 1.00
CA ARG A 34 -1.31 -13.79 -0.05
C ARG A 34 -2.68 -13.50 0.58
N GLY A 35 -3.27 -12.35 0.24
CA GLY A 35 -4.58 -11.97 0.73
C GLY A 35 -4.64 -11.81 2.26
N GLU A 36 -3.60 -11.23 2.87
CA GLU A 36 -3.64 -10.83 4.28
C GLU A 36 -3.42 -9.34 4.47
N ILE A 37 -3.87 -8.83 5.60
CA ILE A 37 -3.54 -7.49 6.10
C ILE A 37 -2.52 -7.67 7.21
N MET A 38 -1.26 -7.34 6.92
CA MET A 38 -0.15 -7.37 7.88
C MET A 38 0.07 -5.98 8.47
N ALA A 39 -0.07 -5.83 9.78
CA ALA A 39 0.35 -4.61 10.45
C ALA A 39 1.86 -4.57 10.66
N LEU A 40 2.49 -3.47 10.28
CA LEU A 40 3.90 -3.19 10.54
C LEU A 40 4.02 -2.13 11.64
N LEU A 41 4.42 -2.56 12.82
CA LEU A 41 4.53 -1.73 14.02
C LEU A 41 5.99 -1.45 14.38
N GLY A 42 6.19 -0.44 15.21
CA GLY A 42 7.47 -0.03 15.78
C GLY A 42 7.51 1.45 16.10
N GLU A 43 8.38 1.85 17.00
CA GLU A 43 8.60 3.25 17.37
C GLU A 43 9.13 4.07 16.19
N ASN A 44 9.18 5.39 16.35
CA ASN A 44 9.87 6.26 15.39
C ASN A 44 11.35 5.89 15.36
N GLY A 45 11.90 5.76 14.13
CA GLY A 45 13.27 5.26 13.94
C GLY A 45 13.44 3.74 14.00
N ALA A 46 12.38 2.96 14.20
CA ALA A 46 12.45 1.48 14.25
C ALA A 46 12.85 0.82 12.92
N GLY A 47 12.85 1.55 11.80
CA GLY A 47 13.20 1.03 10.48
C GLY A 47 12.02 0.82 9.53
N LYS A 48 10.76 1.08 9.96
CA LYS A 48 9.55 0.87 9.15
C LYS A 48 9.63 1.55 7.78
N SER A 49 9.84 2.87 7.77
CA SER A 49 9.93 3.64 6.52
C SER A 49 11.13 3.24 5.67
N THR A 50 12.22 2.76 6.29
CA THR A 50 13.39 2.25 5.55
C THR A 50 13.05 0.92 4.88
N LEU A 51 12.32 0.02 5.55
CA LEU A 51 11.83 -1.22 4.96
C LEU A 51 10.90 -0.93 3.77
N ILE A 52 9.91 -0.05 3.94
CA ILE A 52 9.01 0.38 2.85
C ILE A 52 9.81 0.92 1.67
N LYS A 53 10.75 1.82 1.92
CA LYS A 53 11.59 2.43 0.89
C LYS A 53 12.50 1.43 0.19
N ALA A 54 12.94 0.37 0.87
CA ALA A 54 13.66 -0.73 0.25
C ALA A 54 12.74 -1.60 -0.63
N LEU A 55 11.54 -1.95 -0.15
CA LEU A 55 10.55 -2.70 -0.92
C LEU A 55 10.07 -1.95 -2.17
N THR A 56 10.03 -0.62 -2.11
CA THR A 56 9.57 0.25 -3.22
C THR A 56 10.70 0.76 -4.11
N GLY A 57 11.95 0.36 -3.85
CA GLY A 57 13.10 0.74 -4.69
C GLY A 57 13.55 2.20 -4.54
N VAL A 58 13.06 2.93 -3.52
CA VAL A 58 13.58 4.26 -3.16
C VAL A 58 14.99 4.14 -2.57
N TYR A 59 15.21 3.07 -1.78
CA TYR A 59 16.53 2.69 -1.30
C TYR A 59 16.90 1.30 -1.82
N HIS A 60 18.15 1.14 -2.22
CA HIS A 60 18.71 -0.19 -2.48
C HIS A 60 19.21 -0.77 -1.17
N ALA A 61 18.85 -2.02 -0.89
CA ALA A 61 19.38 -2.77 0.23
C ALA A 61 20.89 -2.97 0.04
N ASP A 62 21.64 -2.91 1.15
CA ASP A 62 23.09 -3.15 1.12
C ASP A 62 23.38 -4.66 1.25
N ARG A 63 22.46 -5.42 1.90
CA ARG A 63 22.50 -6.89 2.02
C ARG A 63 21.09 -7.47 2.04
N GLY A 64 21.00 -8.77 1.80
CA GLY A 64 19.77 -9.53 1.82
C GLY A 64 19.04 -9.53 0.47
N THR A 65 17.91 -10.21 0.43
CA THR A 65 17.13 -10.42 -0.80
C THR A 65 15.66 -10.15 -0.53
N ILE A 66 14.99 -9.53 -1.52
CA ILE A 66 13.54 -9.36 -1.53
C ILE A 66 12.98 -10.39 -2.51
N TRP A 67 11.97 -11.12 -2.07
CA TRP A 67 11.26 -12.12 -2.87
C TRP A 67 9.82 -11.69 -3.07
N LEU A 68 9.34 -11.73 -4.31
CA LEU A 68 7.94 -11.51 -4.66
C LEU A 68 7.46 -12.69 -5.49
N GLU A 69 6.39 -13.35 -5.04
CA GLU A 69 5.84 -14.56 -5.67
C GLU A 69 6.91 -15.64 -5.92
N GLY A 70 7.83 -15.82 -4.98
CA GLY A 70 8.93 -16.80 -5.08
C GLY A 70 10.09 -16.41 -6.00
N GLN A 71 10.04 -15.22 -6.59
CA GLN A 71 11.13 -14.71 -7.45
C GLN A 71 11.91 -13.62 -6.70
N ALA A 72 13.23 -13.69 -6.74
CA ALA A 72 14.08 -12.63 -6.22
C ALA A 72 13.93 -11.37 -7.07
N ILE A 73 13.65 -10.24 -6.43
CA ILE A 73 13.46 -8.96 -7.09
C ILE A 73 14.43 -7.91 -6.53
N SER A 74 14.76 -6.93 -7.36
CA SER A 74 15.51 -5.74 -6.97
C SER A 74 14.83 -4.50 -7.59
N PRO A 75 13.85 -3.90 -6.90
CA PRO A 75 13.19 -2.71 -7.39
C PRO A 75 14.18 -1.56 -7.57
N LYS A 76 14.26 -0.98 -8.78
CA LYS A 76 15.22 0.08 -9.12
C LYS A 76 14.72 1.48 -8.70
N ASN A 77 13.41 1.63 -8.66
CA ASN A 77 12.70 2.85 -8.28
C ASN A 77 11.22 2.50 -8.06
N THR A 78 10.43 3.49 -7.63
CA THR A 78 9.00 3.31 -7.35
C THR A 78 8.18 2.87 -8.56
N ALA A 79 8.50 3.36 -9.75
CA ALA A 79 7.82 2.96 -10.98
C ALA A 79 8.10 1.48 -11.32
N HIS A 80 9.33 1.02 -11.12
CA HIS A 80 9.67 -0.40 -11.31
C HIS A 80 9.01 -1.30 -10.24
N ALA A 81 8.98 -0.88 -8.97
CA ALA A 81 8.25 -1.61 -7.92
C ALA A 81 6.77 -1.76 -8.28
N GLN A 82 6.15 -0.70 -8.79
CA GLN A 82 4.76 -0.70 -9.24
C GLN A 82 4.53 -1.66 -10.43
N GLN A 83 5.45 -1.72 -11.40
CA GLN A 83 5.40 -2.70 -12.51
C GLN A 83 5.52 -4.15 -12.02
N LEU A 84 6.26 -4.38 -10.93
CA LEU A 84 6.34 -5.69 -10.28
C LEU A 84 5.07 -6.05 -9.49
N GLY A 85 4.20 -5.08 -9.22
CA GLY A 85 2.96 -5.26 -8.47
C GLY A 85 3.03 -4.80 -7.01
N ILE A 86 4.02 -3.99 -6.62
CA ILE A 86 4.12 -3.37 -5.29
C ILE A 86 3.67 -1.91 -5.39
N GLY A 87 2.46 -1.64 -4.92
CA GLY A 87 1.90 -0.28 -4.81
C GLY A 87 2.14 0.32 -3.43
N THR A 88 2.22 1.65 -3.36
CA THR A 88 2.37 2.36 -2.08
C THR A 88 1.50 3.61 -2.07
N VAL A 89 0.79 3.78 -0.97
CA VAL A 89 0.12 5.03 -0.61
C VAL A 89 0.83 5.58 0.62
N TYR A 90 1.54 6.68 0.45
CA TYR A 90 2.26 7.36 1.51
C TYR A 90 1.31 8.25 2.34
N GLN A 91 1.74 8.62 3.54
CA GLN A 91 1.03 9.51 4.44
C GLN A 91 0.66 10.85 3.77
N GLU A 92 1.56 11.44 2.98
CA GLU A 92 1.23 12.54 2.08
C GLU A 92 0.75 11.98 0.75
N VAL A 93 -0.56 12.09 0.54
CA VAL A 93 -1.21 11.56 -0.68
C VAL A 93 -0.75 12.37 -1.88
N ASN A 94 0.06 11.75 -2.76
CA ASN A 94 0.53 12.34 -4.01
C ASN A 94 -0.60 12.44 -5.05
N LEU A 95 -1.64 13.22 -4.72
CA LEU A 95 -2.77 13.54 -5.58
C LEU A 95 -2.77 15.05 -5.89
N LEU A 96 -3.42 15.41 -6.98
CA LEU A 96 -3.55 16.79 -7.41
C LEU A 96 -4.92 17.33 -6.97
N PRO A 97 -5.01 18.13 -5.88
CA PRO A 97 -6.29 18.50 -5.25
C PRO A 97 -7.22 19.27 -6.17
N ASN A 98 -6.65 20.06 -7.08
CA ASN A 98 -7.39 20.91 -8.01
C ASN A 98 -7.83 20.18 -9.31
N MET A 99 -7.39 18.94 -9.50
CA MET A 99 -7.80 18.09 -10.62
C MET A 99 -8.98 17.20 -10.22
N SER A 100 -9.74 16.74 -11.19
CA SER A 100 -10.87 15.85 -10.94
C SER A 100 -10.43 14.51 -10.36
N VAL A 101 -11.35 13.78 -9.73
CA VAL A 101 -11.11 12.39 -9.29
C VAL A 101 -10.67 11.52 -10.46
N ALA A 102 -11.31 11.64 -11.62
CA ALA A 102 -10.96 10.88 -12.82
C ALA A 102 -9.55 11.20 -13.31
N ASP A 103 -9.13 12.47 -13.30
CA ASP A 103 -7.78 12.87 -13.67
C ASP A 103 -6.75 12.26 -12.69
N ASN A 104 -7.03 12.30 -11.38
CA ASN A 104 -6.17 11.72 -10.36
C ASN A 104 -6.01 10.20 -10.50
N LEU A 105 -7.10 9.48 -10.81
CA LEU A 105 -7.06 8.02 -11.00
C LEU A 105 -6.20 7.62 -12.20
N PHE A 106 -6.21 8.40 -13.29
CA PHE A 106 -5.58 8.01 -14.55
C PHE A 106 -4.40 8.90 -14.98
N ILE A 107 -3.90 9.77 -14.12
CA ILE A 107 -2.74 10.62 -14.42
C ILE A 107 -1.58 9.82 -14.99
N GLY A 108 -1.05 10.26 -16.14
CA GLY A 108 0.02 9.56 -16.86
C GLY A 108 -0.42 8.31 -17.64
N ARG A 109 -1.72 7.92 -17.56
CA ARG A 109 -2.30 6.74 -18.23
C ARG A 109 -3.64 7.06 -18.89
N GLU A 110 -3.87 8.33 -19.18
CA GLU A 110 -5.13 8.79 -19.74
C GLU A 110 -5.43 8.06 -21.06
N PRO A 111 -6.67 7.59 -21.28
CA PRO A 111 -7.04 6.97 -22.54
C PRO A 111 -6.96 7.99 -23.66
N LYS A 112 -6.16 7.70 -24.69
CA LYS A 112 -5.93 8.56 -25.84
C LYS A 112 -6.32 7.85 -27.15
N ARG A 113 -6.83 8.60 -28.13
CA ARG A 113 -7.03 8.13 -29.50
C ARG A 113 -6.53 9.18 -30.45
N PHE A 114 -5.63 8.81 -31.35
CA PHE A 114 -4.96 9.73 -32.28
C PHE A 114 -4.33 10.96 -31.58
N GLY A 115 -3.78 10.77 -30.37
CA GLY A 115 -3.18 11.84 -29.56
C GLY A 115 -4.16 12.67 -28.73
N PHE A 116 -5.46 12.53 -28.92
CA PHE A 116 -6.49 13.26 -28.17
C PHE A 116 -7.00 12.48 -26.97
N LEU A 117 -7.17 13.18 -25.84
CA LEU A 117 -7.71 12.64 -24.61
C LEU A 117 -9.17 12.19 -24.76
N ARG A 118 -9.49 10.96 -24.38
CA ARG A 118 -10.87 10.43 -24.39
C ARG A 118 -11.53 10.63 -23.02
N ARG A 119 -11.88 11.88 -22.71
CA ARG A 119 -12.37 12.28 -21.39
C ARG A 119 -13.60 11.48 -20.93
N LYS A 120 -14.60 11.30 -21.79
CA LYS A 120 -15.82 10.51 -21.46
C LYS A 120 -15.50 9.05 -21.11
N GLU A 121 -14.53 8.44 -21.79
CA GLU A 121 -14.09 7.09 -21.49
C GLU A 121 -13.36 7.03 -20.15
N MET A 122 -12.50 8.00 -19.87
CA MET A 122 -11.79 8.13 -18.61
C MET A 122 -12.75 8.30 -17.43
N GLU A 123 -13.75 9.19 -17.56
CA GLU A 123 -14.80 9.42 -16.56
C GLU A 123 -15.64 8.16 -16.32
N LYS A 124 -16.01 7.44 -17.38
CA LYS A 124 -16.73 6.16 -17.28
C LYS A 124 -15.93 5.12 -16.51
N ARG A 125 -14.66 4.92 -16.88
CA ARG A 125 -13.76 3.97 -16.18
C ARG A 125 -13.53 4.37 -14.72
N ALA A 126 -13.40 5.66 -14.43
CA ALA A 126 -13.28 6.17 -13.08
C ALA A 126 -14.52 5.86 -12.24
N THR A 127 -15.71 6.08 -12.80
CA THR A 127 -16.99 5.76 -12.15
C THR A 127 -17.10 4.26 -11.90
N GLU A 128 -16.82 3.41 -12.89
CA GLU A 128 -16.84 1.96 -12.75
C GLU A 128 -15.88 1.48 -11.67
N LEU A 129 -14.66 2.01 -11.63
CA LEU A 129 -13.65 1.67 -10.62
C LEU A 129 -14.15 2.03 -9.21
N MET A 130 -14.57 3.27 -8.97
CA MET A 130 -15.04 3.74 -7.67
C MET A 130 -16.28 2.95 -7.22
N THR A 131 -17.25 2.75 -8.12
CA THR A 131 -18.47 1.97 -7.84
C THR A 131 -18.17 0.51 -7.50
N SER A 132 -17.16 -0.10 -8.12
CA SER A 132 -16.78 -1.48 -7.85
C SER A 132 -16.32 -1.72 -6.41
N TYR A 133 -15.89 -0.66 -5.72
CA TYR A 133 -15.54 -0.63 -4.30
C TYR A 133 -16.62 -0.02 -3.40
N GLY A 134 -17.81 0.25 -3.96
CA GLY A 134 -18.97 0.76 -3.21
C GLY A 134 -18.99 2.29 -3.03
N PHE A 135 -18.14 3.03 -3.76
CA PHE A 135 -18.09 4.49 -3.67
C PHE A 135 -18.83 5.14 -4.84
N SER A 136 -19.94 5.84 -4.54
CA SER A 136 -20.71 6.60 -5.51
C SER A 136 -20.39 8.09 -5.34
N LEU A 137 -19.68 8.66 -6.30
CA LEU A 137 -19.29 10.08 -6.31
C LEU A 137 -19.20 10.60 -7.75
N ASP A 138 -19.31 11.92 -7.94
CA ASP A 138 -19.06 12.53 -9.24
C ASP A 138 -17.55 12.63 -9.49
N VAL A 139 -17.05 11.76 -10.35
CA VAL A 139 -15.61 11.67 -10.69
C VAL A 139 -15.09 12.89 -11.45
N ARG A 140 -15.97 13.81 -11.90
CA ARG A 140 -15.60 15.06 -12.58
C ARG A 140 -15.28 16.20 -11.61
N GLU A 141 -15.74 16.08 -10.36
CA GLU A 141 -15.48 17.05 -9.32
C GLU A 141 -14.00 17.10 -8.94
N PRO A 142 -13.46 18.28 -8.60
CA PRO A 142 -12.12 18.42 -8.07
C PRO A 142 -11.95 17.64 -6.76
N LEU A 143 -10.80 17.02 -6.61
CA LEU A 143 -10.53 16.13 -5.46
C LEU A 143 -10.60 16.85 -4.11
N ASN A 144 -10.23 18.13 -4.04
CA ASN A 144 -10.29 18.96 -2.82
C ASN A 144 -11.70 19.20 -2.29
N ARG A 145 -12.77 18.84 -3.02
CA ARG A 145 -14.15 18.86 -2.54
C ARG A 145 -14.53 17.67 -1.68
N PHE A 146 -13.68 16.66 -1.65
CA PHE A 146 -13.93 15.43 -0.92
C PHE A 146 -13.13 15.40 0.39
N SER A 147 -13.64 14.65 1.38
CA SER A 147 -12.95 14.45 2.65
C SER A 147 -11.57 13.81 2.48
N VAL A 148 -10.72 13.91 3.50
CA VAL A 148 -9.38 13.32 3.49
C VAL A 148 -9.47 11.81 3.31
N ALA A 149 -10.45 11.15 3.93
CA ALA A 149 -10.70 9.73 3.74
C ALA A 149 -11.00 9.37 2.28
N MET A 150 -11.86 10.15 1.61
CA MET A 150 -12.17 9.91 0.21
C MET A 150 -10.94 10.14 -0.70
N GLN A 151 -10.11 11.11 -0.38
CA GLN A 151 -8.84 11.32 -1.07
C GLN A 151 -7.90 10.12 -0.90
N GLN A 152 -7.79 9.55 0.30
CA GLN A 152 -7.06 8.31 0.57
C GLN A 152 -7.62 7.13 -0.24
N ILE A 153 -8.95 6.99 -0.27
CA ILE A 153 -9.63 5.95 -1.06
C ILE A 153 -9.32 6.09 -2.55
N VAL A 154 -9.33 7.30 -3.10
CA VAL A 154 -8.95 7.54 -4.51
C VAL A 154 -7.49 7.14 -4.77
N ALA A 155 -6.56 7.45 -3.85
CA ALA A 155 -5.16 7.04 -3.96
C ALA A 155 -5.00 5.51 -3.94
N ILE A 156 -5.74 4.84 -3.08
CA ILE A 156 -5.76 3.37 -2.98
C ILE A 156 -6.33 2.77 -4.27
N CYS A 157 -7.48 3.24 -4.74
CA CYS A 157 -8.09 2.78 -6.00
C CYS A 157 -7.16 2.98 -7.20
N ARG A 158 -6.45 4.11 -7.27
CA ARG A 158 -5.42 4.35 -8.28
C ARG A 158 -4.29 3.31 -8.22
N ALA A 159 -3.79 3.00 -7.03
CA ALA A 159 -2.73 2.01 -6.86
C ALA A 159 -3.18 0.61 -7.27
N ILE A 160 -4.43 0.24 -6.97
CA ILE A 160 -5.02 -1.05 -7.35
C ILE A 160 -5.26 -1.14 -8.86
N ASP A 161 -5.75 -0.08 -9.50
CA ASP A 161 -5.92 -0.05 -10.98
C ASP A 161 -4.59 -0.24 -11.72
N LEU A 162 -3.47 0.03 -11.07
CA LEU A 162 -2.11 -0.26 -11.55
C LEU A 162 -1.67 -1.72 -11.32
N SER A 163 -2.60 -2.63 -10.99
CA SER A 163 -2.37 -4.06 -10.78
C SER A 163 -1.50 -4.37 -9.54
N ALA A 164 -1.67 -3.61 -8.45
CA ALA A 164 -0.98 -3.91 -7.21
C ALA A 164 -1.41 -5.28 -6.65
N LYS A 165 -0.45 -6.16 -6.44
CA LYS A 165 -0.60 -7.45 -5.72
C LYS A 165 -0.33 -7.28 -4.24
N VAL A 166 0.61 -6.40 -3.94
CA VAL A 166 0.98 -5.94 -2.60
C VAL A 166 0.74 -4.44 -2.53
N LEU A 167 -0.02 -3.99 -1.56
CA LEU A 167 -0.29 -2.58 -1.31
C LEU A 167 0.23 -2.18 0.06
N ILE A 168 1.10 -1.18 0.09
CA ILE A 168 1.66 -0.60 1.31
C ILE A 168 0.89 0.68 1.62
N LEU A 169 0.32 0.76 2.82
CA LEU A 169 -0.39 1.92 3.35
C LEU A 169 0.41 2.47 4.53
N ASP A 170 1.04 3.63 4.33
CA ASP A 170 1.89 4.26 5.34
C ASP A 170 1.10 5.34 6.08
N GLU A 171 0.71 5.03 7.34
CA GLU A 171 -0.11 5.85 8.24
C GLU A 171 -1.39 6.43 7.61
N PRO A 172 -2.22 5.63 6.91
CA PRO A 172 -3.33 6.14 6.11
C PRO A 172 -4.47 6.73 6.94
N THR A 173 -4.46 6.51 8.26
CA THR A 173 -5.52 6.94 9.20
C THR A 173 -5.14 8.14 10.06
N ALA A 174 -3.94 8.69 9.93
CA ALA A 174 -3.40 9.69 10.85
C ALA A 174 -4.23 10.99 10.96
N SER A 175 -5.02 11.33 9.93
CA SER A 175 -5.84 12.55 9.87
C SER A 175 -7.33 12.25 9.70
N LEU A 176 -7.77 11.02 9.99
CA LEU A 176 -9.14 10.57 9.81
C LEU A 176 -9.90 10.53 11.14
N ASP A 177 -11.18 10.83 11.10
CA ASP A 177 -12.08 10.58 12.24
C ASP A 177 -12.48 9.09 12.30
N THR A 178 -13.21 8.71 13.36
CA THR A 178 -13.59 7.32 13.59
C THR A 178 -14.46 6.73 12.47
N GLN A 179 -15.36 7.52 11.88
CA GLN A 179 -16.24 7.06 10.79
C GLN A 179 -15.43 6.89 9.49
N GLU A 180 -14.52 7.81 9.24
CA GLU A 180 -13.63 7.78 8.11
C GLU A 180 -12.65 6.58 8.18
N VAL A 181 -12.15 6.25 9.38
CA VAL A 181 -11.32 5.05 9.62
C VAL A 181 -12.10 3.79 9.28
N GLU A 182 -13.35 3.65 9.72
CA GLU A 182 -14.18 2.48 9.41
C GLU A 182 -14.44 2.34 7.89
N LEU A 183 -14.64 3.45 7.19
CA LEU A 183 -14.79 3.45 5.73
C LEU A 183 -13.53 2.92 5.04
N LEU A 184 -12.35 3.36 5.48
CA LEU A 184 -11.06 2.90 4.98
C LEU A 184 -10.84 1.41 5.28
N PHE A 185 -11.16 0.96 6.49
CA PHE A 185 -11.05 -0.44 6.89
C PHE A 185 -12.00 -1.35 6.09
N GLY A 186 -13.21 -0.84 5.78
CA GLY A 186 -14.12 -1.51 4.86
C GLY A 186 -13.49 -1.77 3.49
N LEU A 187 -12.81 -0.76 2.91
CA LEU A 187 -12.08 -0.92 1.66
C LEU A 187 -10.91 -1.91 1.81
N MET A 188 -10.12 -1.83 2.87
CA MET A 188 -8.98 -2.73 3.10
C MET A 188 -9.44 -4.20 3.17
N ARG A 189 -10.53 -4.49 3.89
CA ARG A 189 -11.13 -5.84 3.95
C ARG A 189 -11.59 -6.32 2.57
N GLN A 190 -12.27 -5.45 1.79
CA GLN A 190 -12.68 -5.79 0.42
C GLN A 190 -11.48 -6.11 -0.48
N LEU A 191 -10.38 -5.36 -0.36
CA LEU A 191 -9.17 -5.60 -1.13
C LEU A 191 -8.52 -6.94 -0.77
N ARG A 192 -8.40 -7.23 0.53
CA ARG A 192 -7.93 -8.51 1.05
C ARG A 192 -8.77 -9.67 0.49
N ASP A 193 -10.09 -9.56 0.57
CA ASP A 193 -11.03 -10.59 0.13
C ASP A 193 -10.99 -10.81 -1.39
N ARG A 194 -10.50 -9.82 -2.15
CA ARG A 194 -10.20 -9.92 -3.58
C ARG A 194 -8.76 -10.40 -3.87
N GLY A 195 -8.01 -10.79 -2.84
CA GLY A 195 -6.66 -11.37 -2.97
C GLY A 195 -5.51 -10.38 -3.00
N VAL A 196 -5.77 -9.08 -2.75
CA VAL A 196 -4.71 -8.09 -2.56
C VAL A 196 -4.12 -8.26 -1.16
N SER A 197 -2.79 -8.27 -1.06
CA SER A 197 -2.09 -8.36 0.22
C SER A 197 -1.67 -6.97 0.67
N LEU A 198 -1.93 -6.63 1.94
CA LEU A 198 -1.72 -5.27 2.44
C LEU A 198 -0.66 -5.24 3.54
N ILE A 199 0.23 -4.25 3.49
CA ILE A 199 1.08 -3.84 4.61
C ILE A 199 0.49 -2.55 5.17
N PHE A 200 -0.03 -2.62 6.39
CA PHE A 200 -0.64 -1.49 7.08
C PHE A 200 0.30 -0.97 8.15
N VAL A 201 0.87 0.21 7.93
CA VAL A 201 1.76 0.86 8.88
C VAL A 201 0.96 1.86 9.70
N THR A 202 0.98 1.69 11.00
CA THR A 202 0.32 2.58 11.97
C THR A 202 1.02 2.48 13.32
N HIS A 203 0.77 3.45 14.19
CA HIS A 203 1.14 3.42 15.59
C HIS A 203 -0.07 3.27 16.54
N PHE A 204 -1.28 3.15 15.98
CA PHE A 204 -2.54 2.99 16.73
C PHE A 204 -2.86 1.51 16.91
N LEU A 205 -2.58 0.95 18.09
CA LEU A 205 -2.80 -0.47 18.37
C LEU A 205 -4.26 -0.91 18.22
N ASP A 206 -5.21 -0.08 18.65
CA ASP A 206 -6.66 -0.38 18.52
C ASP A 206 -7.05 -0.61 17.06
N GLN A 207 -6.50 0.16 16.13
CA GLN A 207 -6.73 0.01 14.71
C GLN A 207 -6.13 -1.29 14.16
N VAL A 208 -4.96 -1.67 14.67
CA VAL A 208 -4.31 -2.93 14.28
C VAL A 208 -5.19 -4.13 14.63
N TYR A 209 -5.73 -4.16 15.83
CA TYR A 209 -6.61 -5.26 16.27
C TYR A 209 -7.93 -5.31 15.49
N GLN A 210 -8.40 -4.19 14.93
CA GLN A 210 -9.64 -4.13 14.18
C GLN A 210 -9.54 -4.67 12.76
N VAL A 211 -8.39 -4.51 12.10
CA VAL A 211 -8.32 -4.74 10.65
C VAL A 211 -7.24 -5.72 10.21
N SER A 212 -6.20 -5.96 11.03
CA SER A 212 -5.06 -6.77 10.62
C SER A 212 -5.24 -8.25 10.98
N ASP A 213 -4.65 -9.12 10.19
CA ASP A 213 -4.63 -10.57 10.43
C ASP A 213 -3.37 -10.97 11.23
N ARG A 214 -2.24 -10.30 10.97
CA ARG A 214 -0.94 -10.51 11.63
C ARG A 214 -0.26 -9.18 11.93
N ILE A 215 0.65 -9.22 12.91
CA ILE A 215 1.48 -8.08 13.32
C ILE A 215 2.94 -8.45 13.18
N THR A 216 3.71 -7.58 12.54
CA THR A 216 5.18 -7.60 12.59
C THR A 216 5.67 -6.38 13.35
N VAL A 217 6.59 -6.57 14.28
CA VAL A 217 7.18 -5.50 15.09
C VAL A 217 8.65 -5.33 14.74
N LEU A 218 9.02 -4.10 14.37
CA LEU A 218 10.41 -3.67 14.21
C LEU A 218 10.85 -2.84 15.42
N ARG A 219 12.10 -3.00 15.82
CA ARG A 219 12.77 -2.18 16.84
C ARG A 219 14.24 -2.02 16.50
N ASN A 220 14.73 -0.78 16.50
CA ASN A 220 16.14 -0.46 16.23
C ASN A 220 16.67 -1.11 14.94
N GLY A 221 15.87 -1.11 13.88
CA GLY A 221 16.24 -1.68 12.58
C GLY A 221 16.21 -3.21 12.51
N SER A 222 15.72 -3.90 13.54
CA SER A 222 15.68 -5.37 13.59
C SER A 222 14.25 -5.88 13.78
N PHE A 223 13.99 -7.09 13.28
CA PHE A 223 12.77 -7.82 13.54
C PHE A 223 12.73 -8.28 15.00
N VAL A 224 11.63 -8.01 15.72
CA VAL A 224 11.46 -8.38 17.12
C VAL A 224 10.50 -9.54 17.29
N GLY A 225 9.44 -9.58 16.51
CA GLY A 225 8.43 -10.61 16.66
C GLY A 225 7.32 -10.52 15.62
N LEU A 226 6.62 -11.64 15.48
CA LEU A 226 5.43 -11.81 14.65
C LEU A 226 4.34 -12.42 15.49
N SER A 227 3.15 -11.84 15.46
CA SER A 227 1.99 -12.35 16.21
C SER A 227 0.79 -12.50 15.26
N LEU A 228 -0.02 -13.55 15.52
CA LEU A 228 -1.36 -13.67 14.95
C LEU A 228 -2.33 -12.88 15.83
N ILE A 229 -3.28 -12.17 15.22
CA ILE A 229 -4.29 -11.39 15.95
C ILE A 229 -5.53 -12.26 16.23
N HIS A 230 -5.88 -13.10 15.27
CA HIS A 230 -7.03 -14.00 15.37
C HIS A 230 -6.54 -15.44 15.41
N ILE A 231 -6.75 -16.12 16.54
CA ILE A 231 -6.57 -17.56 16.71
C ILE A 231 -7.94 -18.24 16.62
#